data_a9a61ffabb4db4bf73946a9bd15a9f3c
#
_entry.id   a9a61ffabb4db4bf73946a9bd15a9f3c
#
_cell.length_a   1.000
_cell.length_b   1.000
_cell.length_c   1.000
_cell.angle_alpha   90.00
_cell.angle_beta   90.00
_cell.angle_gamma   90.00
#
_symmetry.space_group_name_H-M   'P 1'
#
loop_
_entity.id
_entity.type
_entity.pdbx_description
1 polymer ?
#
loop_
_entity_poly.entity_id
_entity_poly.type
_entity_poly.pdbx_seq_one_letter_code
_entity_poly.pdbx_strand_id
1 'polypeptide(L)'
;MINPHQPRDIPQILLSVLFLALIIISCLLVVQPFILSFAWAGTVVIATWPVLLRLQRVLFGKRLLAVLAMTLLLFLLFVIPIALLVNSLVDNSVPLIKLISSGNVTLPDFAWLNSVPLVGDKLYSAWHGLLDMGGSAIMAKVRPYIGTTTSWFVGQAAHIGKLLVYCGLMLLFSALLYWRGEQVAYGFRYFATRLAAKRGDAAVLLAGQAVRAVALGVVVTALTQAVLGGIGLAVSGVPYAALLTVVMIFTCLVQLGPLLVLVPSIIWLYWSGDTTWGTVLLVWSCVVGTMDNVIRPVLIRMGADLPMILILTGVIGGLIAFGMIGLFIGPVLLAVSWRLYDAWVHEVPPPPKDPDVVLEELSELEAGRK
;
A
#
# COMPACT_ATOMS: atom_id res chain seq x y z
N MET A 1 -29.62 -13.68 42.04
CA MET A 1 -29.41 -14.93 42.78
C MET A 1 -29.32 -16.05 41.77
N ILE A 2 -28.14 -16.57 41.48
CA ILE A 2 -27.94 -17.66 40.51
C ILE A 2 -28.05 -18.96 41.33
N ASN A 3 -29.04 -19.77 41.00
CA ASN A 3 -29.34 -21.02 41.71
C ASN A 3 -28.30 -22.09 41.26
N PRO A 4 -27.45 -22.65 42.16
CA PRO A 4 -26.33 -23.51 41.72
C PRO A 4 -26.68 -24.96 41.38
N HIS A 5 -27.94 -25.34 41.36
CA HIS A 5 -28.39 -26.75 41.21
C HIS A 5 -29.29 -27.03 39.99
N GLN A 6 -29.36 -26.15 38.98
CA GLN A 6 -30.01 -26.56 37.73
C GLN A 6 -29.00 -27.40 36.90
N PRO A 7 -29.39 -28.59 36.43
CA PRO A 7 -28.59 -29.34 35.50
C PRO A 7 -28.35 -28.45 34.26
N ARG A 8 -27.10 -28.17 33.96
CA ARG A 8 -26.75 -27.41 32.76
C ARG A 8 -27.12 -28.26 31.55
N ASP A 9 -28.15 -27.85 30.84
CA ASP A 9 -28.51 -28.45 29.57
C ASP A 9 -27.39 -28.14 28.56
N ILE A 10 -26.41 -29.06 28.52
CA ILE A 10 -25.24 -28.96 27.62
C ILE A 10 -25.68 -28.71 26.17
N PRO A 11 -26.74 -29.36 25.62
CA PRO A 11 -27.21 -29.04 24.27
C PRO A 11 -27.68 -27.59 24.10
N GLN A 12 -28.35 -27.00 25.09
CA GLN A 12 -28.81 -25.63 25.04
C GLN A 12 -27.64 -24.61 25.07
N ILE A 13 -26.64 -24.89 25.90
CA ILE A 13 -25.41 -24.06 25.94
C ILE A 13 -24.68 -24.15 24.59
N LEU A 14 -24.52 -25.37 24.04
CA LEU A 14 -23.86 -25.58 22.75
C LEU A 14 -24.59 -24.84 21.63
N LEU A 15 -25.94 -24.95 21.60
CA LEU A 15 -26.76 -24.27 20.59
C LEU A 15 -26.69 -22.74 20.71
N SER A 16 -26.65 -22.21 21.93
CA SER A 16 -26.51 -20.78 22.19
C SER A 16 -25.13 -20.26 21.76
N VAL A 17 -24.06 -21.00 22.04
CA VAL A 17 -22.70 -20.67 21.61
C VAL A 17 -22.59 -20.73 20.08
N LEU A 18 -23.15 -21.78 19.46
CA LEU A 18 -23.16 -21.92 18.00
C LEU A 18 -23.92 -20.77 17.33
N PHE A 19 -25.10 -20.40 17.86
CA PHE A 19 -25.91 -19.29 17.35
C PHE A 19 -25.17 -17.95 17.50
N LEU A 20 -24.54 -17.71 18.66
CA LEU A 20 -23.73 -16.53 18.89
C LEU A 20 -22.52 -16.46 17.92
N ALA A 21 -21.83 -17.59 17.74
CA ALA A 21 -20.73 -17.68 16.80
C ALA A 21 -21.18 -17.38 15.36
N LEU A 22 -22.33 -17.92 14.95
CA LEU A 22 -22.89 -17.68 13.61
C LEU A 22 -23.26 -16.20 13.41
N ILE A 23 -23.84 -15.55 14.42
CA ILE A 23 -24.13 -14.10 14.37
C ILE A 23 -22.81 -13.31 14.23
N ILE A 24 -21.80 -13.63 15.05
CA ILE A 24 -20.49 -12.94 15.00
C ILE A 24 -19.86 -13.10 13.62
N ILE A 25 -19.85 -14.32 13.07
CA ILE A 25 -19.29 -14.60 11.74
C ILE A 25 -20.06 -13.82 10.67
N SER A 26 -21.41 -13.82 10.74
CA SER A 26 -22.24 -13.06 9.79
C SER A 26 -21.97 -11.56 9.87
N CYS A 27 -21.83 -11.00 11.07
CA CYS A 27 -21.48 -9.59 11.26
C CYS A 27 -20.10 -9.29 10.68
N LEU A 28 -19.09 -10.16 10.89
CA LEU A 28 -17.77 -10.00 10.34
C LEU A 28 -17.76 -10.02 8.80
N LEU A 29 -18.53 -10.93 8.20
CA LEU A 29 -18.68 -11.00 6.74
C LEU A 29 -19.32 -9.73 6.16
N VAL A 30 -20.34 -9.16 6.83
CA VAL A 30 -20.98 -7.91 6.40
C VAL A 30 -20.03 -6.72 6.54
N VAL A 31 -19.21 -6.70 7.60
CA VAL A 31 -18.28 -5.58 7.87
C VAL A 31 -16.98 -5.70 7.05
N GLN A 32 -16.64 -6.90 6.58
CA GLN A 32 -15.39 -7.18 5.86
C GLN A 32 -15.05 -6.16 4.75
N PRO A 33 -15.93 -5.79 3.80
CA PRO A 33 -15.61 -4.82 2.75
C PRO A 33 -15.34 -3.40 3.28
N PHE A 34 -15.88 -3.07 4.45
CA PHE A 34 -15.70 -1.77 5.08
C PHE A 34 -14.41 -1.69 5.88
N ILE A 35 -13.93 -2.82 6.44
CA ILE A 35 -12.70 -2.86 7.26
C ILE A 35 -11.51 -2.32 6.47
N LEU A 36 -11.36 -2.76 5.21
CA LEU A 36 -10.26 -2.35 4.35
C LEU A 36 -10.30 -0.83 4.11
N SER A 37 -11.46 -0.30 3.73
CA SER A 37 -11.63 1.13 3.46
C SER A 37 -11.49 1.97 4.73
N PHE A 38 -11.95 1.49 5.88
CA PHE A 38 -11.79 2.15 7.17
C PHE A 38 -10.32 2.18 7.62
N ALA A 39 -9.59 1.07 7.44
CA ALA A 39 -8.18 0.99 7.78
C ALA A 39 -7.33 1.94 6.92
N TRP A 40 -7.61 2.03 5.60
CA TRP A 40 -6.99 3.02 4.72
C TRP A 40 -7.33 4.46 5.13
N ALA A 41 -8.60 4.73 5.42
CA ALA A 41 -9.04 6.04 5.90
C ALA A 41 -8.34 6.42 7.21
N GLY A 42 -8.28 5.50 8.17
CA GLY A 42 -7.57 5.69 9.44
C GLY A 42 -6.09 6.02 9.24
N THR A 43 -5.40 5.26 8.37
CA THR A 43 -4.00 5.50 8.05
C THR A 43 -3.78 6.89 7.45
N VAL A 44 -4.59 7.28 6.45
CA VAL A 44 -4.50 8.59 5.79
C VAL A 44 -4.81 9.71 6.78
N VAL A 45 -5.86 9.56 7.59
CA VAL A 45 -6.28 10.59 8.57
C VAL A 45 -5.21 10.77 9.66
N ILE A 46 -4.67 9.69 10.21
CA ILE A 46 -3.59 9.77 11.23
C ILE A 46 -2.36 10.47 10.65
N ALA A 47 -1.99 10.15 9.42
CA ALA A 47 -0.85 10.76 8.73
C ALA A 47 -1.05 12.26 8.47
N THR A 48 -2.24 12.63 8.01
CA THR A 48 -2.56 13.99 7.57
C THR A 48 -3.20 14.85 8.66
N TRP A 49 -3.37 14.31 9.87
CA TRP A 49 -3.95 15.04 11.01
C TRP A 49 -3.28 16.38 11.31
N PRO A 50 -1.93 16.49 11.32
CA PRO A 50 -1.27 17.78 11.50
C PRO A 50 -1.60 18.81 10.41
N VAL A 51 -1.82 18.33 9.17
CA VAL A 51 -2.20 19.19 8.03
C VAL A 51 -3.62 19.72 8.25
N LEU A 52 -4.55 18.85 8.66
CA LEU A 52 -5.91 19.24 9.02
C LEU A 52 -5.93 20.34 10.07
N LEU A 53 -5.14 20.19 11.15
CA LEU A 53 -5.07 21.19 12.23
C LEU A 53 -4.47 22.53 11.75
N ARG A 54 -3.45 22.48 10.89
CA ARG A 54 -2.89 23.71 10.28
C ARG A 54 -3.92 24.37 9.37
N LEU A 55 -4.59 23.59 8.53
CA LEU A 55 -5.62 24.09 7.62
C LEU A 55 -6.81 24.70 8.38
N GLN A 56 -7.22 24.07 9.48
CA GLN A 56 -8.27 24.61 10.36
C GLN A 56 -7.88 25.98 10.93
N ARG A 57 -6.62 26.19 11.34
CA ARG A 57 -6.14 27.49 11.81
C ARG A 57 -6.18 28.56 10.70
N VAL A 58 -5.79 28.19 9.49
CA VAL A 58 -5.83 29.09 8.33
C VAL A 58 -7.27 29.42 7.92
N LEU A 59 -8.20 28.45 8.06
CA LEU A 59 -9.61 28.59 7.69
C LEU A 59 -10.48 29.09 8.86
N PHE A 60 -10.03 30.15 9.53
CA PHE A 60 -10.76 30.81 10.61
C PHE A 60 -11.22 29.93 11.76
N GLY A 61 -10.52 28.83 12.01
CA GLY A 61 -10.86 27.88 13.07
C GLY A 61 -12.07 26.97 12.77
N LYS A 62 -12.73 27.13 11.63
CA LYS A 62 -13.94 26.38 11.27
C LYS A 62 -13.58 24.94 10.85
N ARG A 63 -13.91 23.96 11.71
CA ARG A 63 -13.67 22.52 11.46
C ARG A 63 -14.28 22.03 10.15
N LEU A 64 -15.52 22.46 9.85
CA LEU A 64 -16.23 22.08 8.63
C LEU A 64 -15.45 22.42 7.37
N LEU A 65 -14.92 23.65 7.28
CA LEU A 65 -14.15 24.07 6.11
C LEU A 65 -12.84 23.28 5.94
N ALA A 66 -12.17 23.00 7.05
CA ALA A 66 -10.96 22.19 7.03
C ALA A 66 -11.25 20.74 6.59
N VAL A 67 -12.32 20.13 7.09
CA VAL A 67 -12.75 18.77 6.69
C VAL A 67 -13.13 18.76 5.20
N LEU A 68 -13.92 19.71 4.73
CA LEU A 68 -14.29 19.80 3.30
C LEU A 68 -13.06 19.99 2.41
N ALA A 69 -12.14 20.87 2.79
CA ALA A 69 -10.92 21.09 2.02
C ALA A 69 -10.00 19.84 1.99
N MET A 70 -9.84 19.14 3.13
CA MET A 70 -9.06 17.90 3.19
C MET A 70 -9.72 16.77 2.40
N THR A 71 -11.06 16.64 2.48
CA THR A 71 -11.79 15.62 1.72
C THR A 71 -11.73 15.91 0.23
N LEU A 72 -11.86 17.18 -0.17
CA LEU A 72 -11.69 17.60 -1.56
C LEU A 72 -10.28 17.34 -2.07
N LEU A 73 -9.26 17.63 -1.25
CA LEU A 73 -7.86 17.33 -1.60
C LEU A 73 -7.66 15.84 -1.85
N LEU A 74 -8.17 14.99 -0.96
CA LEU A 74 -8.09 13.54 -1.13
C LEU A 74 -8.90 13.06 -2.35
N PHE A 75 -10.09 13.63 -2.56
CA PHE A 75 -10.90 13.32 -3.73
C PHE A 75 -10.14 13.62 -5.02
N LEU A 76 -9.58 14.82 -5.16
CA LEU A 76 -8.77 15.21 -6.31
C LEU A 76 -7.53 14.28 -6.46
N LEU A 77 -6.87 13.99 -5.34
CA LEU A 77 -5.69 13.15 -5.30
C LEU A 77 -5.94 11.71 -5.81
N PHE A 78 -7.09 11.12 -5.47
CA PHE A 78 -7.39 9.73 -5.86
C PHE A 78 -8.24 9.63 -7.13
N VAL A 79 -9.23 10.51 -7.29
CA VAL A 79 -10.20 10.41 -8.41
C VAL A 79 -9.61 10.90 -9.71
N ILE A 80 -8.82 11.99 -9.71
CA ILE A 80 -8.24 12.52 -10.96
C ILE A 80 -7.33 11.49 -11.64
N PRO A 81 -6.34 10.87 -10.99
CA PRO A 81 -5.49 9.88 -11.64
C PRO A 81 -6.26 8.66 -12.14
N ILE A 82 -7.26 8.19 -11.37
CA ILE A 82 -8.10 7.07 -11.79
C ILE A 82 -8.92 7.46 -13.03
N ALA A 83 -9.51 8.64 -13.04
CA ALA A 83 -10.29 9.12 -14.19
C ALA A 83 -9.40 9.28 -15.44
N LEU A 84 -8.20 9.81 -15.31
CA LEU A 84 -7.23 9.93 -16.39
C LEU A 84 -6.81 8.54 -16.92
N LEU A 85 -6.55 7.58 -16.02
CA LEU A 85 -6.23 6.20 -16.41
C LEU A 85 -7.38 5.54 -17.17
N VAL A 86 -8.61 5.69 -16.66
CA VAL A 86 -9.81 5.13 -17.31
C VAL A 86 -10.03 5.74 -18.69
N ASN A 87 -9.98 7.07 -18.81
CA ASN A 87 -10.12 7.74 -20.09
C ASN A 87 -9.02 7.31 -21.07
N SER A 88 -7.77 7.30 -20.63
CA SER A 88 -6.65 6.83 -21.46
C SER A 88 -6.82 5.38 -21.90
N LEU A 89 -7.31 4.51 -21.01
CA LEU A 89 -7.56 3.11 -21.35
C LEU A 89 -8.68 2.97 -22.39
N VAL A 90 -9.77 3.71 -22.24
CA VAL A 90 -10.91 3.71 -23.17
C VAL A 90 -10.50 4.28 -24.53
N ASP A 91 -9.87 5.45 -24.54
CA ASP A 91 -9.49 6.14 -25.77
C ASP A 91 -8.46 5.34 -26.59
N ASN A 92 -7.54 4.64 -25.95
CA ASN A 92 -6.52 3.85 -26.63
C ASN A 92 -6.95 2.41 -26.93
N SER A 93 -7.93 1.86 -26.21
CA SER A 93 -8.41 0.48 -26.47
C SER A 93 -9.32 0.40 -27.69
N VAL A 94 -10.14 1.42 -27.96
CA VAL A 94 -11.05 1.45 -29.11
C VAL A 94 -10.32 1.42 -30.46
N PRO A 95 -9.27 2.23 -30.70
CA PRO A 95 -8.45 2.13 -31.90
C PRO A 95 -7.76 0.77 -32.04
N LEU A 96 -7.27 0.21 -30.94
CA LEU A 96 -6.59 -1.09 -30.94
C LEU A 96 -7.55 -2.22 -31.31
N ILE A 97 -8.76 -2.22 -30.76
CA ILE A 97 -9.81 -3.20 -31.12
C ILE A 97 -10.21 -3.06 -32.60
N LYS A 98 -10.35 -1.83 -33.10
CA LYS A 98 -10.63 -1.58 -34.52
C LYS A 98 -9.49 -2.05 -35.42
N LEU A 99 -8.25 -1.80 -35.07
CA LEU A 99 -7.07 -2.25 -35.81
C LEU A 99 -7.00 -3.78 -35.87
N ILE A 100 -7.28 -4.45 -34.78
CA ILE A 100 -7.32 -5.91 -34.67
C ILE A 100 -8.51 -6.48 -35.50
N SER A 101 -9.67 -5.82 -35.45
CA SER A 101 -10.88 -6.28 -36.16
C SER A 101 -10.81 -6.06 -37.67
N SER A 102 -10.05 -5.06 -38.13
CA SER A 102 -9.89 -4.75 -39.57
C SER A 102 -9.01 -5.75 -40.32
N GLY A 103 -8.28 -6.61 -39.65
CA GLY A 103 -7.42 -7.64 -40.24
C GLY A 103 -6.15 -7.10 -40.93
N ASN A 104 -6.01 -5.79 -41.08
CA ASN A 104 -4.85 -5.11 -41.67
C ASN A 104 -3.94 -4.56 -40.60
N VAL A 105 -3.22 -5.43 -39.92
CA VAL A 105 -2.23 -5.01 -38.91
C VAL A 105 -0.91 -4.71 -39.62
N THR A 106 -0.66 -3.45 -39.94
CA THR A 106 0.68 -2.97 -40.24
C THR A 106 1.39 -2.67 -38.95
N LEU A 107 2.27 -3.59 -38.53
CA LEU A 107 3.08 -3.37 -37.32
C LEU A 107 4.19 -2.35 -37.65
N PRO A 108 4.44 -1.35 -36.79
CA PRO A 108 5.52 -0.42 -37.01
C PRO A 108 6.87 -1.12 -36.87
N ASP A 109 7.83 -0.70 -37.68
CA ASP A 109 9.21 -1.14 -37.54
C ASP A 109 9.85 -0.44 -36.33
N PHE A 110 10.08 -1.19 -35.26
CA PHE A 110 10.72 -0.69 -34.08
C PHE A 110 12.25 -0.79 -34.20
N ALA A 111 12.85 -0.09 -35.18
CA ALA A 111 14.30 -0.06 -35.40
C ALA A 111 15.08 0.34 -34.14
N TRP A 112 14.48 1.10 -33.23
CA TRP A 112 15.06 1.50 -31.94
C TRP A 112 15.30 0.33 -30.97
N LEU A 113 14.62 -0.82 -31.14
CA LEU A 113 14.85 -2.02 -30.34
C LEU A 113 16.31 -2.49 -30.42
N ASN A 114 16.95 -2.29 -31.52
CA ASN A 114 18.38 -2.62 -31.72
C ASN A 114 19.32 -1.77 -30.86
N SER A 115 18.86 -0.60 -30.42
CA SER A 115 19.65 0.34 -29.60
C SER A 115 19.60 0.05 -28.11
N VAL A 116 18.81 -0.93 -27.67
CA VAL A 116 18.69 -1.27 -26.24
C VAL A 116 19.91 -2.07 -25.79
N PRO A 117 20.70 -1.60 -24.79
CA PRO A 117 21.87 -2.31 -24.34
C PRO A 117 21.52 -3.68 -23.74
N LEU A 118 22.33 -4.71 -24.02
CA LEU A 118 22.26 -6.10 -23.52
C LEU A 118 21.21 -7.00 -24.15
N VAL A 119 20.09 -6.47 -24.65
CA VAL A 119 18.94 -7.30 -25.10
C VAL A 119 18.44 -6.90 -26.50
N GLY A 120 18.91 -5.76 -27.02
CA GLY A 120 18.42 -5.14 -28.27
C GLY A 120 18.41 -6.04 -29.47
N ASP A 121 19.53 -6.70 -29.77
CA ASP A 121 19.65 -7.59 -30.92
C ASP A 121 18.68 -8.77 -30.89
N LYS A 122 18.46 -9.33 -29.70
CA LYS A 122 17.50 -10.45 -29.50
C LYS A 122 16.06 -10.00 -29.67
N LEU A 123 15.72 -8.83 -29.15
CA LEU A 123 14.38 -8.24 -29.27
C LEU A 123 14.09 -7.83 -30.70
N TYR A 124 15.07 -7.22 -31.38
CA TYR A 124 14.95 -6.79 -32.77
C TYR A 124 14.78 -7.97 -33.71
N SER A 125 15.58 -9.02 -33.57
CA SER A 125 15.47 -10.24 -34.37
C SER A 125 14.16 -10.99 -34.12
N ALA A 126 13.70 -11.07 -32.87
CA ALA A 126 12.40 -11.65 -32.54
C ALA A 126 11.23 -10.83 -33.12
N TRP A 127 11.34 -9.50 -33.12
CA TRP A 127 10.35 -8.60 -33.71
C TRP A 127 10.29 -8.72 -35.22
N HIS A 128 11.44 -8.71 -35.92
CA HIS A 128 11.51 -8.91 -37.36
C HIS A 128 11.01 -10.29 -37.80
N GLY A 129 11.30 -11.32 -37.04
CA GLY A 129 10.73 -12.65 -37.24
C GLY A 129 9.19 -12.69 -37.14
N LEU A 130 8.60 -11.79 -36.37
CA LEU A 130 7.14 -11.59 -36.37
C LEU A 130 6.66 -10.79 -37.59
N LEU A 131 7.37 -9.73 -37.97
CA LEU A 131 7.05 -8.92 -39.16
C LEU A 131 7.09 -9.76 -40.45
N ASP A 132 8.09 -10.61 -40.61
CA ASP A 132 8.30 -11.48 -41.76
C ASP A 132 7.21 -12.55 -41.93
N MET A 133 6.50 -12.91 -40.87
CA MET A 133 5.36 -13.83 -40.92
C MET A 133 4.16 -13.26 -41.66
N GLY A 134 4.08 -11.94 -41.89
CA GLY A 134 2.96 -11.25 -42.53
C GLY A 134 1.73 -11.09 -41.62
N GLY A 135 0.93 -10.05 -41.87
CA GLY A 135 -0.21 -9.67 -41.03
C GLY A 135 -1.27 -10.77 -40.82
N SER A 136 -1.47 -11.64 -41.84
CA SER A 136 -2.43 -12.75 -41.78
C SER A 136 -1.97 -13.87 -40.80
N ALA A 137 -0.68 -14.20 -40.76
CA ALA A 137 -0.14 -15.23 -39.88
C ALA A 137 -0.07 -14.72 -38.41
N ILE A 138 0.22 -13.44 -38.23
CA ILE A 138 0.14 -12.77 -36.95
C ILE A 138 -1.30 -12.80 -36.42
N MET A 139 -2.28 -12.46 -37.30
CA MET A 139 -3.69 -12.49 -36.93
C MET A 139 -4.16 -13.90 -36.58
N ALA A 140 -3.71 -14.93 -37.28
CA ALA A 140 -4.02 -16.33 -36.93
C ALA A 140 -3.50 -16.73 -35.54
N LYS A 141 -2.33 -16.23 -35.15
CA LYS A 141 -1.78 -16.44 -33.79
C LYS A 141 -2.47 -15.62 -32.70
N VAL A 142 -2.92 -14.40 -33.01
CA VAL A 142 -3.57 -13.49 -32.06
C VAL A 142 -5.06 -13.79 -31.91
N ARG A 143 -5.73 -14.29 -32.94
CA ARG A 143 -7.16 -14.58 -32.95
C ARG A 143 -7.68 -15.41 -31.76
N PRO A 144 -7.01 -16.49 -31.31
CA PRO A 144 -7.46 -17.24 -30.15
C PRO A 144 -7.40 -16.43 -28.85
N TYR A 145 -6.53 -15.40 -28.80
CA TYR A 145 -6.38 -14.55 -27.62
C TYR A 145 -7.35 -13.35 -27.62
N ILE A 146 -8.02 -13.03 -28.73
CA ILE A 146 -8.96 -11.88 -28.81
C ILE A 146 -10.11 -12.05 -27.83
N GLY A 147 -10.70 -13.25 -27.77
CA GLY A 147 -11.77 -13.54 -26.79
C GLY A 147 -11.30 -13.43 -25.33
N THR A 148 -10.11 -13.95 -25.05
CA THR A 148 -9.47 -13.87 -23.72
C THR A 148 -9.13 -12.42 -23.36
N THR A 149 -8.65 -11.63 -24.34
CA THR A 149 -8.33 -10.21 -24.14
C THR A 149 -9.60 -9.40 -23.87
N THR A 150 -10.68 -9.63 -24.61
CA THR A 150 -11.96 -8.95 -24.41
C THR A 150 -12.54 -9.28 -23.02
N SER A 151 -12.53 -10.56 -22.62
CA SER A 151 -12.97 -10.96 -21.27
C SER A 151 -12.09 -10.41 -20.18
N TRP A 152 -10.78 -10.28 -20.42
CA TRP A 152 -9.84 -9.63 -19.53
C TRP A 152 -10.16 -8.14 -19.36
N PHE A 153 -10.43 -7.40 -20.45
CA PHE A 153 -10.83 -5.97 -20.37
C PHE A 153 -12.15 -5.78 -19.62
N VAL A 154 -13.14 -6.63 -19.86
CA VAL A 154 -14.41 -6.61 -19.11
C VAL A 154 -14.15 -6.90 -17.61
N GLY A 155 -13.29 -7.87 -17.32
CA GLY A 155 -12.84 -8.15 -15.96
C GLY A 155 -12.15 -6.94 -15.31
N GLN A 156 -11.30 -6.22 -16.04
CA GLN A 156 -10.65 -5.00 -15.54
C GLN A 156 -11.66 -3.88 -15.25
N ALA A 157 -12.70 -3.72 -16.09
CA ALA A 157 -13.76 -2.74 -15.82
C ALA A 157 -14.48 -3.02 -14.48
N ALA A 158 -14.74 -4.29 -14.18
CA ALA A 158 -15.31 -4.69 -12.89
C ALA A 158 -14.34 -4.39 -11.71
N HIS A 159 -13.03 -4.61 -11.90
CA HIS A 159 -12.01 -4.27 -10.90
C HIS A 159 -11.92 -2.75 -10.67
N ILE A 160 -12.03 -1.94 -11.73
CA ILE A 160 -12.06 -0.47 -11.62
C ILE A 160 -13.32 -0.04 -10.87
N GLY A 161 -14.49 -0.63 -11.16
CA GLY A 161 -15.72 -0.35 -10.42
C GLY A 161 -15.58 -0.66 -8.92
N LYS A 162 -15.00 -1.81 -8.59
CA LYS A 162 -14.69 -2.19 -7.20
C LYS A 162 -13.71 -1.21 -6.54
N LEU A 163 -12.66 -0.78 -7.25
CA LEU A 163 -11.69 0.21 -6.78
C LEU A 163 -12.38 1.54 -6.46
N LEU A 164 -13.25 2.04 -7.34
CA LEU A 164 -14.01 3.27 -7.14
C LEU A 164 -14.91 3.21 -5.89
N VAL A 165 -15.57 2.07 -5.67
CA VAL A 165 -16.37 1.86 -4.45
C VAL A 165 -15.50 1.91 -3.20
N TYR A 166 -14.35 1.24 -3.19
CA TYR A 166 -13.42 1.29 -2.04
C TYR A 166 -12.84 2.69 -1.82
N CYS A 167 -12.51 3.41 -2.89
CA CYS A 167 -12.07 4.81 -2.79
C CYS A 167 -13.18 5.72 -2.25
N GLY A 168 -14.41 5.55 -2.73
CA GLY A 168 -15.56 6.30 -2.22
C GLY A 168 -15.83 6.05 -0.73
N LEU A 169 -15.80 4.77 -0.30
CA LEU A 169 -15.91 4.40 1.10
C LEU A 169 -14.75 4.96 1.95
N MET A 170 -13.52 4.89 1.43
CA MET A 170 -12.35 5.45 2.11
C MET A 170 -12.49 6.96 2.29
N LEU A 171 -12.95 7.70 1.27
CA LEU A 171 -13.20 9.14 1.35
C LEU A 171 -14.29 9.47 2.36
N LEU A 172 -15.39 8.69 2.36
CA LEU A 172 -16.47 8.85 3.33
C LEU A 172 -15.97 8.65 4.76
N PHE A 173 -15.26 7.56 5.02
CA PHE A 173 -14.67 7.30 6.33
C PHE A 173 -13.63 8.34 6.72
N SER A 174 -12.82 8.81 5.77
CA SER A 174 -11.85 9.89 6.02
C SER A 174 -12.56 11.17 6.44
N ALA A 175 -13.63 11.57 5.77
CA ALA A 175 -14.43 12.73 6.14
C ALA A 175 -15.02 12.60 7.55
N LEU A 176 -15.59 11.44 7.89
CA LEU A 176 -16.13 11.15 9.21
C LEU A 176 -15.05 11.18 10.30
N LEU A 177 -13.89 10.58 10.02
CA LEU A 177 -12.74 10.58 10.93
C LEU A 177 -12.14 11.98 11.08
N TYR A 178 -12.06 12.80 10.04
CA TYR A 178 -11.66 14.21 10.16
C TYR A 178 -12.65 15.01 10.99
N TRP A 179 -13.93 14.70 10.90
CA TRP A 179 -14.97 15.39 11.67
C TRP A 179 -14.95 15.01 13.16
N ARG A 180 -14.87 13.72 13.47
CA ARG A 180 -15.00 13.17 14.84
C ARG A 180 -13.80 12.33 15.29
N GLY A 181 -12.63 12.53 14.71
CA GLY A 181 -11.46 11.68 14.96
C GLY A 181 -11.02 11.64 16.42
N GLU A 182 -11.15 12.75 17.15
CA GLU A 182 -10.81 12.78 18.58
C GLU A 182 -11.76 11.89 19.39
N GLN A 183 -13.06 11.86 19.07
CA GLN A 183 -14.03 10.99 19.72
C GLN A 183 -13.79 9.51 19.43
N VAL A 184 -13.44 9.21 18.16
CA VAL A 184 -13.11 7.86 17.73
C VAL A 184 -11.83 7.38 18.42
N ALA A 185 -10.78 8.22 18.44
CA ALA A 185 -9.53 7.91 19.14
C ALA A 185 -9.76 7.68 20.64
N TYR A 186 -10.58 8.52 21.29
CA TYR A 186 -10.97 8.35 22.67
C TYR A 186 -11.72 7.02 22.90
N GLY A 187 -12.65 6.66 22.01
CA GLY A 187 -13.37 5.39 22.07
C GLY A 187 -12.44 4.18 22.01
N PHE A 188 -11.45 4.20 21.09
CA PHE A 188 -10.45 3.13 20.99
C PHE A 188 -9.58 3.06 22.25
N ARG A 189 -9.12 4.19 22.78
CA ARG A 189 -8.35 4.24 24.02
C ARG A 189 -9.15 3.73 25.22
N TYR A 190 -10.41 4.16 25.35
CA TYR A 190 -11.30 3.71 26.42
C TYR A 190 -11.54 2.19 26.37
N PHE A 191 -11.81 1.66 25.17
CA PHE A 191 -11.97 0.21 24.97
C PHE A 191 -10.70 -0.56 25.35
N ALA A 192 -9.54 -0.12 24.87
CA ALA A 192 -8.26 -0.75 25.15
C ALA A 192 -7.88 -0.66 26.63
N THR A 193 -8.17 0.47 27.29
CA THR A 193 -7.96 0.64 28.74
C THR A 193 -8.83 -0.31 29.53
N ARG A 194 -10.07 -0.54 29.08
CA ARG A 194 -10.96 -1.51 29.76
C ARG A 194 -10.50 -2.95 29.58
N LEU A 195 -9.82 -3.26 28.46
CA LEU A 195 -9.32 -4.60 28.16
C LEU A 195 -8.00 -4.91 28.89
N ALA A 196 -7.06 -3.96 28.93
CA ALA A 196 -5.70 -4.18 29.42
C ALA A 196 -5.16 -3.01 30.28
N ALA A 197 -6.03 -2.24 30.93
CA ALA A 197 -5.69 -1.11 31.79
C ALA A 197 -4.70 -0.13 31.12
N LYS A 198 -3.66 0.31 31.85
CA LYS A 198 -2.64 1.25 31.34
C LYS A 198 -1.89 0.72 30.11
N ARG A 199 -1.71 -0.61 29.98
CA ARG A 199 -1.04 -1.23 28.84
C ARG A 199 -1.86 -1.11 27.56
N GLY A 200 -3.19 -1.23 27.66
CA GLY A 200 -4.09 -1.05 26.52
C GLY A 200 -4.04 0.39 25.97
N ASP A 201 -4.05 1.40 26.83
CA ASP A 201 -3.92 2.79 26.41
C ASP A 201 -2.59 3.07 25.73
N ALA A 202 -1.49 2.59 26.31
CA ALA A 202 -0.15 2.70 25.71
C ALA A 202 -0.08 2.03 24.34
N ALA A 203 -0.69 0.85 24.18
CA ALA A 203 -0.72 0.14 22.90
C ALA A 203 -1.41 0.94 21.80
N VAL A 204 -2.55 1.59 22.09
CA VAL A 204 -3.27 2.44 21.10
C VAL A 204 -2.44 3.67 20.73
N LEU A 205 -1.80 4.32 21.68
CA LEU A 205 -0.92 5.47 21.41
C LEU A 205 0.26 5.06 20.52
N LEU A 206 0.92 3.94 20.84
CA LEU A 206 2.03 3.39 20.07
C LEU A 206 1.58 3.00 18.65
N ALA A 207 0.42 2.37 18.50
CA ALA A 207 -0.15 2.06 17.19
C ALA A 207 -0.33 3.32 16.35
N GLY A 208 -0.89 4.39 16.94
CA GLY A 208 -1.05 5.68 16.25
C GLY A 208 0.29 6.30 15.83
N GLN A 209 1.31 6.24 16.68
CA GLN A 209 2.66 6.72 16.36
C GLN A 209 3.30 5.89 15.24
N ALA A 210 3.19 4.56 15.30
CA ALA A 210 3.72 3.67 14.28
C ALA A 210 3.03 3.88 12.91
N VAL A 211 1.69 3.99 12.88
CA VAL A 211 0.96 4.33 11.65
C VAL A 211 1.46 5.64 11.06
N ARG A 212 1.62 6.66 11.90
CA ARG A 212 2.11 7.98 11.47
C ARG A 212 3.53 7.90 10.94
N ALA A 213 4.43 7.16 11.58
CA ALA A 213 5.81 6.97 11.14
C ALA A 213 5.87 6.30 9.77
N VAL A 214 5.11 5.21 9.57
CA VAL A 214 5.03 4.51 8.29
C VAL A 214 4.47 5.43 7.19
N ALA A 215 3.39 6.15 7.47
CA ALA A 215 2.76 7.04 6.50
C ALA A 215 3.67 8.22 6.12
N LEU A 216 4.38 8.82 7.08
CA LEU A 216 5.39 9.85 6.81
C LEU A 216 6.54 9.26 5.97
N GLY A 217 6.98 8.05 6.29
CA GLY A 217 7.97 7.32 5.50
C GLY A 217 7.56 7.21 4.03
N VAL A 218 6.32 6.81 3.77
CA VAL A 218 5.77 6.72 2.41
C VAL A 218 5.75 8.08 1.70
N VAL A 219 5.26 9.12 2.37
CA VAL A 219 5.16 10.47 1.77
C VAL A 219 6.56 11.03 1.46
N VAL A 220 7.49 10.93 2.41
CA VAL A 220 8.87 11.43 2.20
C VAL A 220 9.57 10.67 1.09
N THR A 221 9.43 9.33 1.07
CA THR A 221 10.01 8.51 0.00
C THR A 221 9.41 8.87 -1.36
N ALA A 222 8.09 9.02 -1.45
CA ALA A 222 7.40 9.39 -2.69
C ALA A 222 7.87 10.76 -3.21
N LEU A 223 8.00 11.75 -2.34
CA LEU A 223 8.51 13.07 -2.72
C LEU A 223 9.96 13.01 -3.17
N THR A 224 10.82 12.28 -2.46
CA THR A 224 12.24 12.11 -2.82
C THR A 224 12.37 11.43 -4.18
N GLN A 225 11.65 10.34 -4.40
CA GLN A 225 11.64 9.62 -5.69
C GLN A 225 11.13 10.51 -6.83
N ALA A 226 10.05 11.28 -6.59
CA ALA A 226 9.49 12.17 -7.59
C ALA A 226 10.43 13.32 -7.94
N VAL A 227 11.11 13.92 -6.95
CA VAL A 227 12.10 14.98 -7.20
C VAL A 227 13.29 14.42 -7.99
N LEU A 228 13.87 13.31 -7.56
CA LEU A 228 15.00 12.69 -8.25
C LEU A 228 14.63 12.17 -9.63
N GLY A 229 13.49 11.52 -9.77
CA GLY A 229 12.98 11.08 -11.07
C GLY A 229 12.68 12.26 -11.99
N GLY A 230 12.07 13.34 -11.44
CA GLY A 230 11.81 14.58 -12.17
C GLY A 230 13.08 15.27 -12.69
N ILE A 231 14.13 15.30 -11.88
CA ILE A 231 15.48 15.77 -12.30
C ILE A 231 15.98 14.89 -13.46
N GLY A 232 15.87 13.56 -13.33
CA GLY A 232 16.25 12.64 -14.40
C GLY A 232 15.49 12.91 -15.70
N LEU A 233 14.16 13.09 -15.64
CA LEU A 233 13.33 13.42 -16.79
C LEU A 233 13.71 14.78 -17.43
N ALA A 234 13.95 15.80 -16.62
CA ALA A 234 14.30 17.14 -17.10
C ALA A 234 15.68 17.16 -17.77
N VAL A 235 16.68 16.52 -17.16
CA VAL A 235 18.07 16.45 -17.68
C VAL A 235 18.11 15.60 -18.96
N SER A 236 17.30 14.54 -19.05
CA SER A 236 17.21 13.71 -20.25
C SER A 236 16.39 14.33 -21.39
N GLY A 237 15.86 15.55 -21.23
CA GLY A 237 15.13 16.24 -22.28
C GLY A 237 13.75 15.65 -22.58
N VAL A 238 13.16 14.88 -21.67
CA VAL A 238 11.82 14.29 -21.86
C VAL A 238 10.77 15.42 -21.88
N PRO A 239 9.91 15.49 -22.91
CA PRO A 239 8.87 16.51 -22.98
C PRO A 239 7.91 16.37 -21.78
N TYR A 240 7.38 17.52 -21.33
CA TYR A 240 6.46 17.57 -20.20
C TYR A 240 7.02 16.99 -18.88
N ALA A 241 8.35 17.04 -18.67
CA ALA A 241 9.01 16.49 -17.47
C ALA A 241 8.34 16.95 -16.16
N ALA A 242 7.93 18.22 -16.06
CA ALA A 242 7.24 18.75 -14.89
C ALA A 242 5.89 18.05 -14.64
N LEU A 243 5.10 17.85 -15.70
CA LEU A 243 3.81 17.13 -15.60
C LEU A 243 4.04 15.67 -15.21
N LEU A 244 5.01 15.01 -15.83
CA LEU A 244 5.39 13.62 -15.51
C LEU A 244 5.88 13.49 -14.06
N THR A 245 6.59 14.51 -13.54
CA THR A 245 6.99 14.56 -12.13
C THR A 245 5.77 14.61 -11.20
N VAL A 246 4.76 15.40 -11.51
CA VAL A 246 3.51 15.44 -10.74
C VAL A 246 2.80 14.08 -10.79
N VAL A 247 2.70 13.46 -11.98
CA VAL A 247 2.14 12.11 -12.12
C VAL A 247 2.96 11.11 -11.29
N MET A 248 4.28 11.24 -11.25
CA MET A 248 5.16 10.38 -10.47
C MET A 248 4.92 10.52 -8.96
N ILE A 249 4.65 11.73 -8.44
CA ILE A 249 4.24 11.91 -7.04
C ILE A 249 3.03 11.03 -6.74
N PHE A 250 2.02 11.04 -7.61
CA PHE A 250 0.82 10.23 -7.44
C PHE A 250 1.11 8.73 -7.46
N THR A 251 1.85 8.27 -8.47
CA THR A 251 2.16 6.84 -8.61
C THR A 251 2.97 6.30 -7.43
N CYS A 252 3.88 7.11 -6.89
CA CYS A 252 4.64 6.76 -5.69
C CYS A 252 3.77 6.79 -4.42
N LEU A 253 2.86 7.77 -4.26
CA LEU A 253 1.93 7.81 -3.11
C LEU A 253 0.96 6.63 -3.11
N VAL A 254 0.47 6.23 -4.28
CA VAL A 254 -0.42 5.06 -4.45
C VAL A 254 0.36 3.74 -4.43
N GLN A 255 1.69 3.78 -4.24
CA GLN A 255 2.58 2.61 -4.17
C GLN A 255 2.76 1.84 -5.50
N LEU A 256 2.44 2.45 -6.62
CA LEU A 256 2.73 1.91 -7.97
C LEU A 256 4.20 2.12 -8.35
N GLY A 257 4.88 3.01 -7.65
CA GLY A 257 6.30 3.32 -7.83
C GLY A 257 6.61 4.28 -8.98
N PRO A 258 7.87 4.76 -9.06
CA PRO A 258 8.31 5.71 -10.07
C PRO A 258 8.46 5.09 -11.48
N LEU A 259 8.65 3.77 -11.55
CA LEU A 259 8.91 3.06 -12.81
C LEU A 259 7.74 3.16 -13.79
N LEU A 260 6.50 3.33 -13.30
CA LEU A 260 5.32 3.50 -14.15
C LEU A 260 5.44 4.74 -15.06
N VAL A 261 6.16 5.76 -14.62
CA VAL A 261 6.41 6.98 -15.40
C VAL A 261 7.75 6.92 -16.10
N LEU A 262 8.79 6.40 -15.44
CA LEU A 262 10.15 6.38 -15.98
C LEU A 262 10.30 5.41 -17.16
N VAL A 263 9.66 4.22 -17.10
CA VAL A 263 9.77 3.23 -18.18
C VAL A 263 9.19 3.73 -19.51
N PRO A 264 7.96 4.28 -19.57
CA PRO A 264 7.47 4.88 -20.81
C PRO A 264 8.34 6.03 -21.34
N SER A 265 8.92 6.83 -20.41
CA SER A 265 9.81 7.93 -20.78
C SER A 265 11.14 7.43 -21.39
N ILE A 266 11.69 6.34 -20.85
CA ILE A 266 12.87 5.67 -21.42
C ILE A 266 12.56 5.15 -22.81
N ILE A 267 11.43 4.44 -22.98
CA ILE A 267 11.00 3.93 -24.28
C ILE A 267 10.86 5.07 -25.30
N TRP A 268 10.29 6.19 -24.87
CA TRP A 268 10.14 7.37 -25.74
C TRP A 268 11.49 7.95 -26.18
N LEU A 269 12.51 8.03 -25.27
CA LEU A 269 13.85 8.49 -25.61
C LEU A 269 14.52 7.58 -26.65
N TYR A 270 14.43 6.27 -26.48
CA TYR A 270 14.96 5.33 -27.47
C TYR A 270 14.24 5.47 -28.81
N TRP A 271 12.92 5.67 -28.79
CA TRP A 271 12.13 5.89 -30.02
C TRP A 271 12.51 7.20 -30.72
N SER A 272 12.76 8.28 -29.98
CA SER A 272 13.15 9.57 -30.55
C SER A 272 14.58 9.58 -31.10
N GLY A 273 15.34 8.49 -30.93
CA GLY A 273 16.72 8.33 -31.40
C GLY A 273 17.78 8.79 -30.41
N ASP A 274 17.38 9.25 -29.24
CA ASP A 274 18.32 9.70 -28.20
C ASP A 274 18.70 8.56 -27.25
N THR A 275 19.46 7.61 -27.77
CA THR A 275 19.88 6.39 -27.09
C THR A 275 20.76 6.66 -25.88
N THR A 276 21.57 7.73 -25.93
CA THR A 276 22.48 8.09 -24.85
C THR A 276 21.69 8.50 -23.62
N TRP A 277 20.75 9.43 -23.73
CA TRP A 277 19.91 9.86 -22.63
C TRP A 277 18.91 8.79 -22.20
N GLY A 278 18.43 7.95 -23.12
CA GLY A 278 17.64 6.76 -22.82
C GLY A 278 18.36 5.81 -21.86
N THR A 279 19.66 5.54 -22.15
CA THR A 279 20.49 4.68 -21.30
C THR A 279 20.80 5.34 -19.94
N VAL A 280 21.11 6.63 -19.92
CA VAL A 280 21.33 7.38 -18.68
C VAL A 280 20.08 7.36 -17.80
N LEU A 281 18.90 7.61 -18.37
CA LEU A 281 17.65 7.59 -17.63
C LEU A 281 17.31 6.18 -17.15
N LEU A 282 17.65 5.14 -17.90
CA LEU A 282 17.48 3.74 -17.49
C LEU A 282 18.30 3.42 -16.23
N VAL A 283 19.58 3.77 -16.22
CA VAL A 283 20.44 3.55 -15.04
C VAL A 283 19.93 4.38 -13.87
N TRP A 284 19.58 5.64 -14.10
CA TRP A 284 19.00 6.53 -13.08
C TRP A 284 17.70 5.97 -12.49
N SER A 285 16.84 5.41 -13.33
CA SER A 285 15.56 4.82 -12.91
C SER A 285 15.76 3.60 -12.00
N CYS A 286 16.83 2.82 -12.21
CA CYS A 286 17.18 1.73 -11.30
C CYS A 286 17.54 2.26 -9.90
N VAL A 287 18.30 3.36 -9.83
CA VAL A 287 18.65 4.01 -8.56
C VAL A 287 17.38 4.54 -7.88
N VAL A 288 16.55 5.31 -8.59
CA VAL A 288 15.33 5.91 -8.04
C VAL A 288 14.33 4.83 -7.62
N GLY A 289 14.19 3.76 -8.41
CA GLY A 289 13.28 2.64 -8.13
C GLY A 289 13.66 1.82 -6.91
N THR A 290 14.97 1.68 -6.62
CA THR A 290 15.44 0.91 -5.46
C THR A 290 15.47 1.72 -4.16
N MET A 291 15.38 3.04 -4.23
CA MET A 291 15.40 3.93 -3.05
C MET A 291 14.32 3.62 -2.02
N ASP A 292 13.16 3.15 -2.47
CA ASP A 292 12.05 2.79 -1.59
C ASP A 292 12.44 1.72 -0.56
N ASN A 293 13.27 0.77 -0.96
CA ASN A 293 13.74 -0.31 -0.12
C ASN A 293 14.74 0.13 0.96
N VAL A 294 15.32 1.32 0.83
CA VAL A 294 16.30 1.88 1.78
C VAL A 294 15.69 3.00 2.62
N ILE A 295 15.09 3.99 1.97
CA ILE A 295 14.60 5.20 2.65
C ILE A 295 13.43 4.87 3.58
N ARG A 296 12.48 4.03 3.14
CA ARG A 296 11.29 3.71 3.93
C ARG A 296 11.62 3.03 5.26
N PRO A 297 12.41 1.93 5.34
CA PRO A 297 12.77 1.32 6.61
C PRO A 297 13.55 2.26 7.53
N VAL A 298 14.43 3.09 6.98
CA VAL A 298 15.19 4.08 7.76
C VAL A 298 14.27 5.11 8.41
N LEU A 299 13.32 5.66 7.66
CA LEU A 299 12.36 6.65 8.16
C LEU A 299 11.40 6.05 9.20
N ILE A 300 10.95 4.82 9.00
CA ILE A 300 10.09 4.13 9.96
C ILE A 300 10.85 3.90 11.27
N ARG A 301 12.11 3.49 11.20
CA ARG A 301 12.98 3.32 12.37
C ARG A 301 13.14 4.61 13.16
N MET A 302 13.34 5.75 12.49
CA MET A 302 13.49 7.06 13.16
C MET A 302 12.23 7.49 13.91
N GLY A 303 11.05 6.99 13.50
CA GLY A 303 9.76 7.36 14.12
C GLY A 303 9.22 6.39 15.16
N ALA A 304 9.76 5.18 15.29
CA ALA A 304 9.14 4.12 16.09
C ALA A 304 10.10 3.39 17.06
N ASP A 305 11.39 3.72 17.11
CA ASP A 305 12.42 3.07 17.98
C ASP A 305 12.36 1.53 17.94
N LEU A 306 12.19 0.97 16.74
CA LEU A 306 12.04 -0.46 16.53
C LEU A 306 13.30 -1.07 15.92
N PRO A 307 13.62 -2.34 16.25
CA PRO A 307 14.64 -3.09 15.52
C PRO A 307 14.31 -3.16 14.02
N MET A 308 15.31 -2.89 13.17
CA MET A 308 15.12 -2.85 11.72
C MET A 308 14.57 -4.17 11.16
N ILE A 309 14.97 -5.30 11.75
CA ILE A 309 14.49 -6.63 11.36
C ILE A 309 12.97 -6.76 11.56
N LEU A 310 12.44 -6.19 12.63
CA LEU A 310 11.01 -6.21 12.92
C LEU A 310 10.21 -5.36 11.90
N ILE A 311 10.78 -4.22 11.51
CA ILE A 311 10.17 -3.35 10.48
C ILE A 311 10.12 -4.09 9.15
N LEU A 312 11.26 -4.68 8.71
CA LEU A 312 11.34 -5.46 7.47
C LEU A 312 10.38 -6.64 7.48
N THR A 313 10.38 -7.42 8.56
CA THR A 313 9.47 -8.57 8.72
C THR A 313 8.01 -8.11 8.69
N GLY A 314 7.71 -6.98 9.36
CA GLY A 314 6.36 -6.38 9.36
C GLY A 314 5.91 -5.94 7.97
N VAL A 315 6.79 -5.29 7.20
CA VAL A 315 6.50 -4.85 5.83
C VAL A 315 6.27 -6.04 4.91
N ILE A 316 7.21 -7.00 4.88
CA ILE A 316 7.14 -8.16 3.98
C ILE A 316 6.00 -9.10 4.40
N GLY A 317 5.94 -9.47 5.68
CA GLY A 317 4.90 -10.33 6.21
C GLY A 317 3.50 -9.71 6.10
N GLY A 318 3.40 -8.41 6.37
CA GLY A 318 2.17 -7.64 6.19
C GLY A 318 1.70 -7.64 4.75
N LEU A 319 2.62 -7.39 3.80
CA LEU A 319 2.31 -7.41 2.36
C LEU A 319 1.78 -8.78 1.89
N ILE A 320 2.40 -9.86 2.36
CA ILE A 320 1.99 -11.23 2.02
C ILE A 320 0.62 -11.57 2.63
N ALA A 321 0.39 -11.20 3.90
CA ALA A 321 -0.83 -11.56 4.64
C ALA A 321 -2.04 -10.70 4.27
N PHE A 322 -1.85 -9.39 4.07
CA PHE A 322 -2.93 -8.41 3.91
C PHE A 322 -2.85 -7.61 2.61
N GLY A 323 -1.90 -7.94 1.71
CA GLY A 323 -1.68 -7.17 0.49
C GLY A 323 -1.16 -5.76 0.78
N MET A 324 -1.49 -4.80 -0.08
CA MET A 324 -0.99 -3.41 -0.01
C MET A 324 -1.23 -2.72 1.34
N ILE A 325 -2.35 -2.97 2.00
CA ILE A 325 -2.62 -2.41 3.32
C ILE A 325 -1.70 -2.99 4.39
N GLY A 326 -1.20 -4.20 4.17
CA GLY A 326 -0.25 -4.86 5.06
C GLY A 326 1.08 -4.13 5.19
N LEU A 327 1.47 -3.31 4.20
CA LEU A 327 2.63 -2.41 4.30
C LEU A 327 2.52 -1.44 5.49
N PHE A 328 1.29 -1.07 5.87
CA PHE A 328 1.02 -0.19 7.00
C PHE A 328 0.70 -0.99 8.27
N ILE A 329 -0.20 -1.96 8.16
CA ILE A 329 -0.67 -2.75 9.32
C ILE A 329 0.42 -3.66 9.86
N GLY A 330 1.24 -4.27 9.01
CA GLY A 330 2.28 -5.21 9.41
C GLY A 330 3.29 -4.63 10.39
N PRO A 331 3.99 -3.53 10.04
CA PRO A 331 4.90 -2.85 10.98
C PRO A 331 4.21 -2.36 12.25
N VAL A 332 2.96 -1.88 12.15
CA VAL A 332 2.20 -1.42 13.33
C VAL A 332 1.89 -2.57 14.28
N LEU A 333 1.42 -3.70 13.76
CA LEU A 333 1.15 -4.89 14.56
C LEU A 333 2.40 -5.38 15.28
N LEU A 334 3.52 -5.49 14.55
CA LEU A 334 4.78 -5.94 15.16
C LEU A 334 5.33 -4.92 16.16
N ALA A 335 5.16 -3.62 15.88
CA ALA A 335 5.56 -2.56 16.82
C ALA A 335 4.81 -2.65 18.14
N VAL A 336 3.48 -2.78 18.08
CA VAL A 336 2.64 -2.93 19.28
C VAL A 336 2.96 -4.23 20.01
N SER A 337 3.06 -5.34 19.29
CA SER A 337 3.40 -6.64 19.87
C SER A 337 4.76 -6.63 20.57
N TRP A 338 5.77 -6.03 19.93
CA TRP A 338 7.10 -5.88 20.50
C TRP A 338 7.10 -5.05 21.79
N ARG A 339 6.44 -3.91 21.78
CA ARG A 339 6.36 -3.04 22.98
C ARG A 339 5.56 -3.70 24.12
N LEU A 340 4.51 -4.44 23.79
CA LEU A 340 3.77 -5.21 24.81
C LEU A 340 4.63 -6.33 25.38
N TYR A 341 5.36 -7.04 24.54
CA TYR A 341 6.32 -8.07 24.94
C TYR A 341 7.44 -7.47 25.82
N ASP A 342 8.06 -6.38 25.36
CA ASP A 342 9.11 -5.68 26.10
C ASP A 342 8.63 -5.21 27.49
N ALA A 343 7.44 -4.61 27.56
CA ALA A 343 6.83 -4.21 28.81
C ALA A 343 6.52 -5.39 29.74
N TRP A 344 6.15 -6.55 29.17
CA TRP A 344 5.87 -7.75 29.95
C TRP A 344 7.15 -8.39 30.49
N VAL A 345 8.21 -8.47 29.67
CA VAL A 345 9.50 -9.05 30.06
C VAL A 345 10.17 -8.22 31.16
N HIS A 346 10.08 -6.88 31.09
CA HIS A 346 10.71 -5.99 32.06
C HIS A 346 9.91 -5.81 33.38
N GLU A 347 8.78 -6.47 33.54
CA GLU A 347 8.07 -6.53 34.84
C GLU A 347 8.78 -7.40 35.89
N VAL A 348 9.59 -8.35 35.43
CA VAL A 348 10.38 -9.21 36.31
C VAL A 348 11.83 -8.71 36.27
N PRO A 349 12.51 -8.57 37.40
CA PRO A 349 13.92 -8.20 37.41
C PRO A 349 14.71 -9.19 36.54
N PRO A 350 15.65 -8.72 35.70
CA PRO A 350 16.43 -9.61 34.86
C PRO A 350 17.17 -10.64 35.70
N PRO A 351 17.33 -11.87 35.21
CA PRO A 351 18.13 -12.87 35.90
C PRO A 351 19.56 -12.34 36.08
N PRO A 352 20.26 -12.79 37.13
CA PRO A 352 21.64 -12.40 37.39
C PRO A 352 22.47 -12.54 36.13
N LYS A 353 23.33 -11.57 35.83
CA LYS A 353 24.19 -11.61 34.60
C LYS A 353 25.30 -12.65 34.74
N ASP A 354 25.56 -13.11 35.93
CA ASP A 354 26.60 -14.12 36.20
C ASP A 354 26.01 -15.51 36.00
N PRO A 355 26.50 -16.30 35.01
CA PRO A 355 26.02 -17.65 34.74
C PRO A 355 26.14 -18.59 35.98
N ASP A 356 27.15 -18.37 36.82
CA ASP A 356 27.37 -19.21 38.00
C ASP A 356 26.27 -19.00 39.04
N VAL A 357 25.77 -17.75 39.22
CA VAL A 357 24.64 -17.44 40.11
C VAL A 357 23.34 -18.08 39.59
N VAL A 358 23.13 -18.08 38.28
CA VAL A 358 21.95 -18.73 37.66
C VAL A 358 21.99 -20.25 37.89
N LEU A 359 23.16 -20.87 37.78
CA LEU A 359 23.34 -22.30 38.00
C LEU A 359 23.12 -22.66 39.50
N GLU A 360 23.55 -21.81 40.43
CA GLU A 360 23.34 -21.98 41.88
C GLU A 360 21.83 -21.90 42.21
N GLU A 361 21.11 -20.88 41.72
CA GLU A 361 19.65 -20.74 41.88
C GLU A 361 18.88 -21.94 41.31
N LEU A 362 19.27 -22.44 40.14
CA LEU A 362 18.65 -23.63 39.53
C LEU A 362 18.90 -24.89 40.36
N SER A 363 20.09 -25.04 40.92
CA SER A 363 20.43 -26.18 41.79
C SER A 363 19.65 -26.15 43.13
N GLU A 364 19.39 -24.98 43.67
CA GLU A 364 18.56 -24.81 44.90
C GLU A 364 17.09 -25.14 44.61
N LEU A 365 16.55 -24.70 43.48
CA LEU A 365 15.19 -25.05 43.04
C LEU A 365 14.97 -26.55 42.81
N GLU A 366 15.98 -27.25 42.31
CA GLU A 366 15.95 -28.71 42.17
C GLU A 366 16.06 -29.44 43.55
N ALA A 367 16.87 -28.92 44.46
CA ALA A 367 17.02 -29.45 45.80
C ALA A 367 15.74 -29.24 46.66
N GLY A 368 15.06 -28.12 46.50
CA GLY A 368 13.81 -27.85 47.22
C GLY A 368 12.58 -28.58 46.74
N ARG A 369 12.69 -29.32 45.62
CA ARG A 369 11.65 -30.19 45.06
C ARG A 369 11.73 -31.66 45.50
N LYS A 370 12.72 -32.08 46.28
CA LYS A 370 12.81 -33.37 46.93
C LYS A 370 12.33 -33.25 48.39
#